data_6498b7adf0ca07eb4756bd2960fcb7e5
#
_entry.id   6498b7adf0ca07eb4756bd2960fcb7e5
#
_cell.length_a   1.000
_cell.length_b   1.000
_cell.length_c   1.000
_cell.angle_alpha   90.00
_cell.angle_beta   90.00
_cell.angle_gamma   90.00
#
_symmetry.space_group_name_H-M   'P 1'
#
loop_
_entity.id
_entity.type
_entity.pdbx_description
1 polymer ?
#
loop_
_entity_poly.entity_id
_entity_poly.type
_entity_poly.pdbx_seq_one_letter_code
_entity_poly.pdbx_strand_id
1 'polypeptide(L)'
;MARTHTLDKYRNIGIMAHIDAGKTTTTERVLYYTGKSHKIGEVHDGAATMDWMEQEQERGITITSAATTCFWQDHRINIIDTPGHVDFTIEVERSLKVLDGAVAVFDGVAGVEPQSETVWRQADKYKVPRICFVNKLDRTGADFFRCVDMIRDRLGAKPLPIQVPIGIESSLTGVVDLVKMKAQVWKNEALGAEWEYKEIPDDLKEISQKYRTELVEMAVEQDEKLMEAYLNGDEIKEE
;
A
#
# COMPACT_ATOMS: atom_id res chain seq x y z
N MET A 1 19.95 3.64 -26.23
CA MET A 1 19.56 4.88 -25.56
C MET A 1 20.28 4.95 -24.22
N ALA A 2 20.82 6.10 -23.84
CA ALA A 2 21.39 6.28 -22.51
C ALA A 2 20.27 6.23 -21.45
N ARG A 3 20.54 5.67 -20.27
CA ARG A 3 19.60 5.67 -19.16
C ARG A 3 19.39 7.10 -18.66
N THR A 4 18.14 7.45 -18.35
CA THR A 4 17.80 8.78 -17.82
C THR A 4 18.07 8.89 -16.32
N HIS A 5 18.10 7.74 -15.59
CA HIS A 5 18.36 7.65 -14.16
C HIS A 5 19.41 6.56 -13.91
N THR A 6 20.09 6.62 -12.78
CA THR A 6 21.01 5.58 -12.30
C THR A 6 20.22 4.37 -11.78
N LEU A 7 20.81 3.19 -11.68
CA LEU A 7 20.08 1.97 -11.28
C LEU A 7 19.51 2.03 -9.86
N ASP A 8 20.18 2.72 -8.96
CA ASP A 8 19.74 2.98 -7.59
C ASP A 8 18.46 3.81 -7.49
N LYS A 9 18.11 4.52 -8.59
CA LYS A 9 16.87 5.31 -8.72
C LYS A 9 15.72 4.56 -9.41
N TYR A 10 15.91 3.30 -9.78
CA TYR A 10 14.83 2.48 -10.35
C TYR A 10 14.13 1.69 -9.26
N ARG A 11 12.80 1.62 -9.34
CA ARG A 11 11.96 0.78 -8.48
C ARG A 11 10.93 0.06 -9.34
N ASN A 12 10.93 -1.26 -9.29
CA ASN A 12 9.90 -2.09 -9.89
C ASN A 12 8.94 -2.51 -8.78
N ILE A 13 7.75 -1.96 -8.78
CA ILE A 13 6.75 -2.25 -7.76
C ILE A 13 5.58 -3.03 -8.36
N GLY A 14 5.14 -4.06 -7.66
CA GLY A 14 3.92 -4.81 -7.99
C GLY A 14 2.75 -4.31 -7.17
N ILE A 15 1.54 -4.30 -7.75
CA ILE A 15 0.31 -4.09 -6.98
C ILE A 15 -0.45 -5.41 -6.97
N MET A 16 -0.61 -5.98 -5.79
CA MET A 16 -1.24 -7.26 -5.53
C MET A 16 -2.53 -7.04 -4.76
N ALA A 17 -3.61 -7.65 -5.18
CA ALA A 17 -4.89 -7.50 -4.52
C ALA A 17 -5.79 -8.69 -4.81
N HIS A 18 -6.76 -8.94 -3.91
CA HIS A 18 -7.94 -9.72 -4.24
C HIS A 18 -8.80 -9.00 -5.28
N ILE A 19 -9.65 -9.74 -5.99
CA ILE A 19 -10.66 -9.18 -6.91
C ILE A 19 -11.50 -8.15 -6.12
N ASP A 20 -11.77 -7.02 -6.74
CA ASP A 20 -12.51 -5.89 -6.17
C ASP A 20 -11.89 -5.20 -4.94
N ALA A 21 -10.71 -5.59 -4.46
CA ALA A 21 -10.06 -4.87 -3.36
C ALA A 21 -9.61 -3.44 -3.74
N GLY A 22 -9.63 -3.11 -5.03
CA GLY A 22 -9.28 -1.78 -5.55
C GLY A 22 -7.89 -1.68 -6.12
N LYS A 23 -7.36 -2.77 -6.71
CA LYS A 23 -6.05 -2.81 -7.37
C LYS A 23 -5.95 -1.73 -8.45
N THR A 24 -6.82 -1.75 -9.45
CA THR A 24 -6.84 -0.78 -10.55
C THR A 24 -7.04 0.65 -10.04
N THR A 25 -7.95 0.86 -9.09
CA THR A 25 -8.16 2.17 -8.46
C THR A 25 -6.90 2.70 -7.79
N THR A 26 -6.18 1.85 -7.06
CA THR A 26 -4.90 2.23 -6.41
C THR A 26 -3.86 2.60 -7.45
N THR A 27 -3.71 1.81 -8.52
CA THR A 27 -2.79 2.09 -9.62
C THR A 27 -3.11 3.42 -10.29
N GLU A 28 -4.36 3.66 -10.66
CA GLU A 28 -4.81 4.90 -11.29
C GLU A 28 -4.55 6.13 -10.40
N ARG A 29 -4.76 6.01 -9.07
CA ARG A 29 -4.43 7.07 -8.11
C ARG A 29 -2.93 7.36 -8.07
N VAL A 30 -2.07 6.34 -8.05
CA VAL A 30 -0.62 6.54 -8.13
C VAL A 30 -0.23 7.26 -9.42
N LEU A 31 -0.81 6.87 -10.57
CA LEU A 31 -0.54 7.52 -11.85
C LEU A 31 -1.02 8.98 -11.87
N TYR A 32 -2.15 9.26 -11.26
CA TYR A 32 -2.69 10.61 -11.13
C TYR A 32 -1.80 11.50 -10.26
N TYR A 33 -1.45 11.07 -9.04
CA TYR A 33 -0.63 11.85 -8.11
C TYR A 33 0.81 12.04 -8.58
N THR A 34 1.33 11.14 -9.41
CA THR A 34 2.65 11.29 -10.05
C THR A 34 2.62 12.13 -11.33
N GLY A 35 1.44 12.66 -11.70
CA GLY A 35 1.26 13.50 -12.89
C GLY A 35 1.37 12.75 -14.21
N LYS A 36 1.34 11.40 -14.18
CA LYS A 36 1.36 10.56 -15.38
C LYS A 36 0.01 10.55 -16.10
N SER A 37 -1.08 10.58 -15.33
CA SER A 37 -2.45 10.73 -15.82
C SER A 37 -3.00 12.10 -15.44
N HIS A 38 -3.74 12.73 -16.34
CA HIS A 38 -4.42 14.02 -16.07
C HIS A 38 -5.85 13.86 -15.55
N LYS A 39 -6.38 12.64 -15.60
CA LYS A 39 -7.71 12.28 -15.09
C LYS A 39 -7.57 11.04 -14.23
N ILE A 40 -8.38 10.95 -13.19
CA ILE A 40 -8.56 9.72 -12.44
C ILE A 40 -9.45 8.83 -13.29
N GLY A 41 -8.88 7.74 -13.85
CA GLY A 41 -9.67 6.72 -14.54
C GLY A 41 -10.50 5.95 -13.52
N GLU A 42 -11.82 5.93 -13.71
CA GLU A 42 -12.70 5.06 -12.93
C GLU A 42 -12.95 3.76 -13.71
N VAL A 43 -12.84 2.63 -13.00
CA VAL A 43 -13.03 1.29 -13.60
C VAL A 43 -14.43 1.15 -14.20
N HIS A 44 -15.42 1.75 -13.54
CA HIS A 44 -16.82 1.71 -14.00
C HIS A 44 -17.10 2.50 -15.27
N ASP A 45 -16.25 3.46 -15.62
CA ASP A 45 -16.41 4.29 -16.82
C ASP A 45 -15.55 3.79 -17.99
N GLY A 46 -14.85 2.66 -17.84
CA GLY A 46 -13.95 2.11 -18.88
C GLY A 46 -12.78 3.01 -19.23
N ALA A 47 -12.44 3.95 -18.36
CA ALA A 47 -11.40 4.98 -18.58
C ALA A 47 -10.06 4.66 -17.91
N ALA A 48 -9.90 3.46 -17.33
CA ALA A 48 -8.68 3.07 -16.65
C ALA A 48 -7.52 2.86 -17.65
N THR A 49 -6.38 3.49 -17.38
CA THR A 49 -5.19 3.46 -18.26
C THR A 49 -4.54 2.08 -18.31
N MET A 50 -4.71 1.27 -17.28
CA MET A 50 -4.06 -0.05 -17.16
C MET A 50 -4.90 -1.19 -17.75
N ASP A 51 -6.24 -1.06 -17.79
CA ASP A 51 -7.14 -2.07 -18.36
C ASP A 51 -7.33 -1.78 -19.86
N TRP A 52 -6.31 -2.12 -20.67
CA TRP A 52 -6.29 -1.79 -22.09
C TRP A 52 -7.00 -2.82 -22.98
N MET A 53 -7.28 -4.02 -22.47
CA MET A 53 -8.02 -5.05 -23.18
C MET A 53 -9.53 -4.90 -22.95
N GLU A 54 -10.33 -5.01 -24.02
CA GLU A 54 -11.79 -4.95 -23.96
C GLU A 54 -12.38 -5.96 -22.95
N GLN A 55 -11.77 -7.15 -22.87
CA GLN A 55 -12.16 -8.20 -21.92
C GLN A 55 -11.82 -7.86 -20.45
N GLU A 56 -10.77 -7.08 -20.20
CA GLU A 56 -10.42 -6.58 -18.87
C GLU A 56 -11.42 -5.53 -18.43
N GLN A 57 -11.80 -4.63 -19.34
CA GLN A 57 -12.79 -3.58 -19.11
C GLN A 57 -14.19 -4.16 -18.85
N GLU A 58 -14.61 -5.16 -19.65
CA GLU A 58 -15.91 -5.81 -19.48
C GLU A 58 -16.04 -6.59 -18.17
N ARG A 59 -14.96 -7.22 -17.72
CA ARG A 59 -14.96 -8.09 -16.53
C ARG A 59 -14.47 -7.40 -15.26
N GLY A 60 -13.86 -6.22 -15.38
CA GLY A 60 -13.24 -5.50 -14.25
C GLY A 60 -12.07 -6.24 -13.60
N ILE A 61 -11.40 -7.14 -14.36
CA ILE A 61 -10.26 -7.94 -13.87
C ILE A 61 -9.05 -7.78 -14.78
N THR A 62 -7.87 -7.68 -14.22
CA THR A 62 -6.61 -7.70 -14.99
C THR A 62 -6.31 -9.12 -15.44
N ILE A 63 -6.17 -9.32 -16.74
CA ILE A 63 -5.85 -10.61 -17.37
C ILE A 63 -4.36 -10.69 -17.69
N THR A 64 -3.79 -9.61 -18.23
CA THR A 64 -2.39 -9.55 -18.67
C THR A 64 -1.60 -8.59 -17.79
N SER A 65 -0.38 -8.96 -17.39
CA SER A 65 0.52 -8.05 -16.67
C SER A 65 0.82 -6.83 -17.52
N ALA A 66 0.35 -5.67 -17.11
CA ALA A 66 0.68 -4.39 -17.72
C ALA A 66 1.80 -3.71 -16.92
N ALA A 67 2.74 -3.07 -17.60
CA ALA A 67 3.76 -2.29 -16.95
C ALA A 67 3.67 -0.83 -17.39
N THR A 68 3.57 0.08 -16.43
CA THR A 68 3.61 1.50 -16.69
C THR A 68 4.71 2.16 -15.89
N THR A 69 5.21 3.31 -16.35
CA THR A 69 6.28 4.03 -15.68
C THR A 69 5.78 5.39 -15.21
N CYS A 70 6.02 5.72 -13.95
CA CYS A 70 5.85 7.05 -13.41
C CYS A 70 7.15 7.53 -12.74
N PHE A 71 7.18 8.81 -12.35
CA PHE A 71 8.34 9.45 -11.72
C PHE A 71 7.91 10.11 -10.44
N TRP A 72 8.66 9.87 -9.36
CA TRP A 72 8.42 10.45 -8.06
C TRP A 72 9.72 10.69 -7.30
N GLN A 73 9.91 11.89 -6.75
CA GLN A 73 11.11 12.24 -5.96
C GLN A 73 12.43 11.76 -6.60
N ASP A 74 12.64 12.10 -7.88
CA ASP A 74 13.83 11.72 -8.64
C ASP A 74 14.04 10.21 -8.81
N HIS A 75 12.99 9.39 -8.62
CA HIS A 75 12.98 7.96 -8.91
C HIS A 75 12.12 7.65 -10.12
N ARG A 76 12.58 6.67 -10.89
CA ARG A 76 11.78 6.02 -11.92
C ARG A 76 11.10 4.80 -11.32
N ILE A 77 9.79 4.83 -11.26
CA ILE A 77 8.96 3.76 -10.70
C ILE A 77 8.26 3.05 -11.86
N ASN A 78 8.54 1.77 -12.04
CA ASN A 78 7.81 0.91 -12.95
C ASN A 78 6.75 0.17 -12.11
N ILE A 79 5.49 0.44 -12.39
CA ILE A 79 4.36 -0.25 -11.77
C ILE A 79 4.02 -1.43 -12.65
N ILE A 80 4.10 -2.62 -12.07
CA ILE A 80 3.75 -3.88 -12.73
C ILE A 80 2.44 -4.34 -12.13
N ASP A 81 1.37 -4.21 -12.90
CA ASP A 81 0.07 -4.68 -12.50
C ASP A 81 0.01 -6.20 -12.67
N THR A 82 -0.17 -6.91 -11.55
CA THR A 82 -0.20 -8.37 -11.54
C THR A 82 -1.64 -8.86 -11.57
N PRO A 83 -1.98 -9.87 -12.44
CA PRO A 83 -3.29 -10.48 -12.39
C PRO A 83 -3.62 -10.98 -10.98
N GLY A 84 -4.82 -10.67 -10.48
CA GLY A 84 -5.28 -11.11 -9.15
C GLY A 84 -5.92 -12.51 -9.16
N HIS A 85 -6.05 -13.14 -10.33
CA HIS A 85 -6.77 -14.40 -10.47
C HIS A 85 -5.83 -15.61 -10.38
N VAL A 86 -6.26 -16.66 -9.69
CA VAL A 86 -5.48 -17.91 -9.50
C VAL A 86 -5.12 -18.62 -10.80
N ASP A 87 -5.87 -18.40 -11.86
CA ASP A 87 -5.64 -19.04 -13.18
C ASP A 87 -4.41 -18.50 -13.91
N PHE A 88 -3.88 -17.33 -13.51
CA PHE A 88 -2.74 -16.66 -14.13
C PHE A 88 -1.42 -16.83 -13.36
N THR A 89 -1.22 -17.98 -12.76
CA THR A 89 -0.06 -18.25 -11.88
C THR A 89 1.29 -17.97 -12.56
N ILE A 90 1.43 -18.25 -13.86
CA ILE A 90 2.71 -18.06 -14.60
C ILE A 90 3.02 -16.58 -14.79
N GLU A 91 2.04 -15.76 -15.12
CA GLU A 91 2.19 -14.31 -15.29
C GLU A 91 2.54 -13.66 -13.95
N VAL A 92 1.86 -14.05 -12.87
CA VAL A 92 2.14 -13.60 -11.51
C VAL A 92 3.58 -13.97 -11.11
N GLU A 93 3.99 -15.21 -11.31
CA GLU A 93 5.35 -15.65 -10.98
C GLU A 93 6.45 -14.94 -11.79
N ARG A 94 6.20 -14.65 -13.07
CA ARG A 94 7.13 -13.87 -13.90
C ARG A 94 7.27 -12.43 -13.39
N SER A 95 6.15 -11.82 -13.04
CA SER A 95 6.13 -10.47 -12.47
C SER A 95 6.89 -10.42 -11.16
N LEU A 96 6.62 -11.33 -10.22
CA LEU A 96 7.27 -11.37 -8.91
C LEU A 96 8.79 -11.47 -8.95
N LYS A 97 9.36 -12.10 -9.99
CA LYS A 97 10.83 -12.24 -10.15
C LYS A 97 11.57 -10.94 -10.42
N VAL A 98 10.89 -9.92 -10.91
CA VAL A 98 11.49 -8.64 -11.29
C VAL A 98 11.14 -7.50 -10.35
N LEU A 99 10.30 -7.76 -9.32
CA LEU A 99 9.88 -6.76 -8.36
C LEU A 99 10.95 -6.49 -7.31
N ASP A 100 11.17 -5.21 -7.01
CA ASP A 100 11.92 -4.75 -5.84
C ASP A 100 11.05 -4.76 -4.58
N GLY A 101 9.73 -4.64 -4.74
CA GLY A 101 8.75 -4.71 -3.67
C GLY A 101 7.32 -4.72 -4.22
N ALA A 102 6.35 -4.93 -3.36
CA ALA A 102 4.94 -4.96 -3.74
C ALA A 102 4.06 -4.20 -2.74
N VAL A 103 2.95 -3.68 -3.25
CA VAL A 103 1.84 -3.16 -2.47
C VAL A 103 0.74 -4.20 -2.44
N ALA A 104 0.47 -4.77 -1.26
CA ALA A 104 -0.63 -5.69 -1.04
C ALA A 104 -1.88 -4.90 -0.59
N VAL A 105 -2.88 -4.82 -1.46
CA VAL A 105 -4.12 -4.07 -1.20
C VAL A 105 -5.15 -5.02 -0.60
N PHE A 106 -5.64 -4.68 0.59
CA PHE A 106 -6.70 -5.38 1.29
C PHE A 106 -7.97 -4.54 1.31
N ASP A 107 -9.12 -5.19 1.20
CA ASP A 107 -10.42 -4.56 1.39
C ASP A 107 -10.69 -4.39 2.89
N GLY A 108 -10.97 -3.17 3.36
CA GLY A 108 -11.23 -2.88 4.76
C GLY A 108 -12.47 -3.58 5.32
N VAL A 109 -13.41 -3.96 4.45
CA VAL A 109 -14.63 -4.70 4.83
C VAL A 109 -14.39 -6.21 4.80
N ALA A 110 -13.80 -6.76 3.74
CA ALA A 110 -13.59 -8.19 3.58
C ALA A 110 -12.33 -8.70 4.34
N GLY A 111 -11.31 -7.86 4.46
CA GLY A 111 -10.03 -8.22 5.08
C GLY A 111 -9.20 -9.14 4.20
N VAL A 112 -8.63 -10.19 4.80
CA VAL A 112 -7.84 -11.20 4.08
C VAL A 112 -8.77 -12.27 3.51
N GLU A 113 -8.69 -12.47 2.20
CA GLU A 113 -9.48 -13.46 1.47
C GLU A 113 -8.59 -14.57 0.91
N PRO A 114 -9.14 -15.74 0.49
CA PRO A 114 -8.33 -16.88 0.03
C PRO A 114 -7.38 -16.55 -1.12
N GLN A 115 -7.78 -15.66 -2.01
CA GLN A 115 -6.90 -15.22 -3.11
C GLN A 115 -5.73 -14.38 -2.60
N SER A 116 -5.97 -13.54 -1.57
CA SER A 116 -4.90 -12.80 -0.89
C SER A 116 -3.85 -13.74 -0.31
N GLU A 117 -4.28 -14.84 0.31
CA GLU A 117 -3.36 -15.86 0.85
C GLU A 117 -2.51 -16.51 -0.25
N THR A 118 -3.11 -16.82 -1.40
CA THR A 118 -2.40 -17.44 -2.52
C THR A 118 -1.30 -16.52 -3.07
N VAL A 119 -1.66 -15.26 -3.34
CA VAL A 119 -0.70 -14.26 -3.85
C VAL A 119 0.38 -13.95 -2.81
N TRP A 120 0.01 -13.92 -1.52
CA TRP A 120 0.95 -13.74 -0.42
C TRP A 120 2.01 -14.84 -0.37
N ARG A 121 1.59 -16.12 -0.44
CA ARG A 121 2.52 -17.27 -0.46
C ARG A 121 3.44 -17.26 -1.68
N GLN A 122 2.94 -16.81 -2.84
CA GLN A 122 3.78 -16.64 -4.02
C GLN A 122 4.84 -15.55 -3.80
N ALA A 123 4.47 -14.42 -3.20
CA ALA A 123 5.42 -13.37 -2.87
C ALA A 123 6.47 -13.83 -1.83
N ASP A 124 6.09 -14.67 -0.86
CA ASP A 124 7.04 -15.31 0.07
C ASP A 124 8.04 -16.20 -0.64
N LYS A 125 7.57 -17.03 -1.58
CA LYS A 125 8.43 -17.91 -2.41
C LYS A 125 9.52 -17.12 -3.12
N TYR A 126 9.20 -15.92 -3.61
CA TYR A 126 10.14 -15.05 -4.32
C TYR A 126 10.82 -14.00 -3.42
N LYS A 127 10.55 -14.02 -2.11
CA LYS A 127 11.11 -13.09 -1.11
C LYS A 127 10.86 -11.63 -1.45
N VAL A 128 9.69 -11.31 -2.02
CA VAL A 128 9.32 -9.94 -2.37
C VAL A 128 8.87 -9.20 -1.11
N PRO A 129 9.55 -8.11 -0.69
CA PRO A 129 9.10 -7.29 0.44
C PRO A 129 7.78 -6.59 0.10
N ARG A 130 6.93 -6.35 1.11
CA ARG A 130 5.58 -5.86 0.91
C ARG A 130 5.23 -4.73 1.86
N ILE A 131 4.50 -3.76 1.33
CA ILE A 131 3.73 -2.79 2.11
C ILE A 131 2.26 -3.16 1.97
N CYS A 132 1.52 -3.26 3.07
CA CYS A 132 0.09 -3.52 3.08
C CYS A 132 -0.67 -2.19 3.01
N PHE A 133 -1.67 -2.12 2.15
CA PHE A 133 -2.56 -0.97 2.01
C PHE A 133 -4.01 -1.43 2.26
N VAL A 134 -4.60 -0.96 3.36
CA VAL A 134 -6.00 -1.25 3.69
C VAL A 134 -6.87 -0.19 3.02
N ASN A 135 -7.60 -0.61 2.00
CA ASN A 135 -8.44 0.24 1.16
C ASN A 135 -9.90 0.19 1.59
N LYS A 136 -10.71 1.12 1.10
CA LYS A 136 -12.16 1.19 1.31
C LYS A 136 -12.57 1.34 2.79
N LEU A 137 -11.76 2.04 3.57
CA LEU A 137 -12.06 2.32 4.97
C LEU A 137 -13.25 3.28 5.14
N ASP A 138 -13.69 3.90 4.06
CA ASP A 138 -14.90 4.74 3.95
C ASP A 138 -16.20 3.94 3.84
N ARG A 139 -16.12 2.62 3.59
CA ARG A 139 -17.30 1.76 3.42
C ARG A 139 -17.85 1.27 4.75
N THR A 140 -19.16 1.10 4.81
CA THR A 140 -19.85 0.53 5.98
C THR A 140 -19.33 -0.88 6.30
N GLY A 141 -18.97 -1.10 7.56
CA GLY A 141 -18.40 -2.35 8.06
C GLY A 141 -16.89 -2.48 7.85
N ALA A 142 -16.21 -1.44 7.37
CA ALA A 142 -14.76 -1.43 7.29
C ALA A 142 -14.11 -1.32 8.67
N ASP A 143 -13.07 -2.11 8.90
CA ASP A 143 -12.33 -2.14 10.16
C ASP A 143 -10.84 -2.40 9.89
N PHE A 144 -10.03 -1.37 10.12
CA PHE A 144 -8.58 -1.41 9.93
C PHE A 144 -7.91 -2.40 10.87
N PHE A 145 -8.26 -2.39 12.15
CA PHE A 145 -7.59 -3.24 13.14
C PHE A 145 -7.92 -4.71 12.93
N ARG A 146 -9.16 -5.03 12.57
CA ARG A 146 -9.54 -6.37 12.15
C ARG A 146 -8.72 -6.84 10.94
N CYS A 147 -8.47 -5.98 9.95
CA CYS A 147 -7.60 -6.32 8.81
C CYS A 147 -6.17 -6.62 9.26
N VAL A 148 -5.61 -5.83 10.17
CA VAL A 148 -4.27 -6.05 10.74
C VAL A 148 -4.21 -7.41 11.45
N ASP A 149 -5.22 -7.74 12.26
CA ASP A 149 -5.29 -9.04 12.95
C ASP A 149 -5.43 -10.20 11.97
N MET A 150 -6.26 -10.06 10.92
CA MET A 150 -6.38 -11.08 9.88
C MET A 150 -5.07 -11.29 9.11
N ILE A 151 -4.27 -10.24 8.85
CA ILE A 151 -2.93 -10.37 8.25
C ILE A 151 -2.02 -11.20 9.16
N ARG A 152 -2.08 -10.97 10.48
CA ARG A 152 -1.32 -11.75 11.46
C ARG A 152 -1.75 -13.21 11.48
N ASP A 153 -3.05 -13.45 11.62
CA ASP A 153 -3.60 -14.77 11.91
C ASP A 153 -3.64 -15.68 10.67
N ARG A 154 -4.04 -15.13 9.51
CA ARG A 154 -4.22 -15.92 8.28
C ARG A 154 -2.97 -16.00 7.42
N LEU A 155 -2.16 -14.94 7.39
CA LEU A 155 -0.94 -14.89 6.57
C LEU A 155 0.31 -15.27 7.36
N GLY A 156 0.21 -15.40 8.70
CA GLY A 156 1.36 -15.70 9.56
C GLY A 156 2.43 -14.60 9.55
N ALA A 157 2.05 -13.39 9.15
CA ALA A 157 2.95 -12.25 9.06
C ALA A 157 3.03 -11.49 10.39
N LYS A 158 4.05 -10.64 10.54
CA LYS A 158 4.14 -9.64 11.60
C LYS A 158 3.75 -8.28 11.00
N PRO A 159 2.48 -7.90 11.01
CA PRO A 159 2.08 -6.59 10.49
C PRO A 159 2.59 -5.50 11.42
N LEU A 160 3.16 -4.46 10.83
CA LEU A 160 3.64 -3.27 11.52
C LEU A 160 2.90 -2.06 10.97
N PRO A 161 1.84 -1.57 11.65
CA PRO A 161 1.18 -0.35 11.25
C PRO A 161 2.14 0.84 11.27
N ILE A 162 2.19 1.57 10.16
CA ILE A 162 2.90 2.85 10.05
C ILE A 162 1.93 4.02 10.02
N GLN A 163 0.67 3.74 9.84
CA GLN A 163 -0.43 4.71 9.87
C GLN A 163 -1.65 4.08 10.53
N VAL A 164 -2.43 4.91 11.25
CA VAL A 164 -3.72 4.52 11.88
C VAL A 164 -4.80 5.45 11.35
N PRO A 165 -5.98 4.96 10.94
CA PRO A 165 -7.04 5.81 10.40
C PRO A 165 -7.61 6.75 11.48
N ILE A 166 -8.01 7.95 11.07
CA ILE A 166 -8.76 8.92 11.88
C ILE A 166 -10.21 8.89 11.43
N GLY A 167 -11.06 8.35 12.28
CA GLY A 167 -12.47 8.08 11.99
C GLY A 167 -12.66 6.73 11.29
N ILE A 168 -13.92 6.38 11.08
CA ILE A 168 -14.36 5.15 10.43
C ILE A 168 -15.47 5.47 9.42
N GLU A 169 -15.59 4.67 8.37
CA GLU A 169 -16.65 4.81 7.36
C GLU A 169 -16.76 6.25 6.83
N SER A 170 -17.93 6.84 6.88
CA SER A 170 -18.20 8.22 6.43
C SER A 170 -17.50 9.30 7.26
N SER A 171 -16.97 8.96 8.44
CA SER A 171 -16.20 9.88 9.30
C SER A 171 -14.69 9.78 9.08
N LEU A 172 -14.22 8.97 8.13
CA LEU A 172 -12.81 8.87 7.79
C LEU A 172 -12.31 10.21 7.22
N THR A 173 -11.39 10.85 7.94
CA THR A 173 -10.90 12.20 7.58
C THR A 173 -9.39 12.28 7.38
N GLY A 174 -8.65 11.24 7.74
CA GLY A 174 -7.20 11.24 7.65
C GLY A 174 -6.58 10.00 8.26
N VAL A 175 -5.30 10.11 8.53
CA VAL A 175 -4.52 9.07 9.21
C VAL A 175 -3.58 9.71 10.24
N VAL A 176 -3.25 8.98 11.28
CA VAL A 176 -2.13 9.30 12.16
C VAL A 176 -0.88 8.70 11.54
N ASP A 177 0.10 9.53 11.21
CA ASP A 177 1.44 9.12 10.79
C ASP A 177 2.24 8.75 12.05
N LEU A 178 2.51 7.46 12.24
CA LEU A 178 3.21 6.95 13.42
C LEU A 178 4.72 7.19 13.37
N VAL A 179 5.27 7.50 12.20
CA VAL A 179 6.68 7.89 12.07
C VAL A 179 6.87 9.30 12.60
N LYS A 180 5.99 10.23 12.24
CA LYS A 180 6.03 11.65 12.66
C LYS A 180 5.27 11.93 13.95
N MET A 181 4.44 11.00 14.40
CA MET A 181 3.51 11.19 15.51
C MET A 181 2.64 12.45 15.33
N LYS A 182 2.03 12.57 14.13
CA LYS A 182 1.12 13.65 13.77
C LYS A 182 -0.09 13.13 13.01
N ALA A 183 -1.22 13.81 13.17
CA ALA A 183 -2.40 13.55 12.37
C ALA A 183 -2.24 14.21 11.00
N GLN A 184 -2.35 13.44 9.94
CA GLN A 184 -2.41 13.88 8.55
C GLN A 184 -3.88 13.89 8.12
N VAL A 185 -4.48 15.08 8.04
CA VAL A 185 -5.90 15.28 7.73
C VAL A 185 -6.04 15.80 6.31
N TRP A 186 -6.89 15.12 5.52
CA TRP A 186 -7.12 15.49 4.12
C TRP A 186 -8.01 16.72 4.01
N LYS A 187 -7.75 17.55 2.99
CA LYS A 187 -8.63 18.66 2.61
C LYS A 187 -9.65 18.14 1.60
N ASN A 188 -10.93 18.32 1.90
CA ASN A 188 -12.04 17.75 1.13
C ASN A 188 -12.09 18.17 -0.35
N GLU A 189 -11.49 19.32 -0.71
CA GLU A 189 -11.57 19.90 -2.05
C GLU A 189 -10.56 19.31 -3.06
N ALA A 190 -9.58 18.53 -2.59
CA ALA A 190 -8.45 18.09 -3.42
C ALA A 190 -8.37 16.58 -3.64
N LEU A 191 -9.46 15.83 -3.44
CA LEU A 191 -9.52 14.36 -3.60
C LEU A 191 -8.37 13.61 -2.88
N GLY A 192 -7.91 14.16 -1.74
CA GLY A 192 -6.80 13.60 -0.96
C GLY A 192 -5.39 14.01 -1.42
N ALA A 193 -5.26 14.83 -2.47
CA ALA A 193 -3.96 15.33 -2.92
C ALA A 193 -3.37 16.38 -1.98
N GLU A 194 -4.23 17.10 -1.25
CA GLU A 194 -3.82 18.09 -0.25
C GLU A 194 -4.21 17.63 1.15
N TRP A 195 -3.30 17.81 2.07
CA TRP A 195 -3.45 17.46 3.47
C TRP A 195 -2.69 18.45 4.35
N GLU A 196 -2.99 18.44 5.65
CA GLU A 196 -2.28 19.22 6.65
C GLU A 196 -1.97 18.37 7.89
N TYR A 197 -0.88 18.69 8.57
CA TYR A 197 -0.58 18.08 9.86
C TYR A 197 -1.33 18.78 10.98
N LYS A 198 -1.91 17.98 11.87
CA LYS A 198 -2.57 18.39 13.11
C LYS A 198 -2.08 17.58 14.29
N GLU A 199 -2.47 17.99 15.49
CA GLU A 199 -2.28 17.16 16.70
C GLU A 199 -3.13 15.89 16.60
N ILE A 200 -2.61 14.81 17.19
CA ILE A 200 -3.32 13.52 17.24
C ILE A 200 -4.56 13.69 18.10
N PRO A 201 -5.75 13.27 17.63
CA PRO A 201 -6.97 13.27 18.43
C PRO A 201 -6.79 12.51 19.75
N ASP A 202 -7.40 12.99 20.83
CA ASP A 202 -7.18 12.45 22.18
C ASP A 202 -7.54 10.97 22.29
N ASP A 203 -8.59 10.54 21.60
CA ASP A 203 -9.06 9.16 21.53
C ASP A 203 -8.10 8.21 20.79
N LEU A 204 -7.19 8.75 19.95
CA LEU A 204 -6.20 7.97 19.20
C LEU A 204 -4.79 8.04 19.81
N LYS A 205 -4.55 8.87 20.82
CA LYS A 205 -3.20 9.03 21.40
C LYS A 205 -2.65 7.73 21.97
N GLU A 206 -3.44 7.00 22.73
CA GLU A 206 -3.01 5.75 23.38
C GLU A 206 -2.67 4.68 22.37
N ILE A 207 -3.56 4.44 21.40
CA ILE A 207 -3.34 3.43 20.35
C ILE A 207 -2.17 3.81 19.43
N SER A 208 -2.02 5.09 19.12
CA SER A 208 -0.89 5.59 18.32
C SER A 208 0.43 5.42 19.06
N GLN A 209 0.48 5.72 20.35
CA GLN A 209 1.68 5.52 21.15
C GLN A 209 2.06 4.03 21.23
N LYS A 210 1.08 3.14 21.42
CA LYS A 210 1.32 1.69 21.42
C LYS A 210 1.97 1.24 20.10
N TYR A 211 1.37 1.56 18.96
CA TYR A 211 1.92 1.16 17.65
C TYR A 211 3.23 1.88 17.32
N ARG A 212 3.44 3.11 17.80
CA ARG A 212 4.75 3.78 17.68
C ARG A 212 5.84 3.03 18.43
N THR A 213 5.56 2.55 19.64
CA THR A 213 6.51 1.76 20.40
C THR A 213 6.86 0.46 19.66
N GLU A 214 5.87 -0.30 19.20
CA GLU A 214 6.07 -1.51 18.40
C GLU A 214 6.90 -1.22 17.11
N LEU A 215 6.61 -0.08 16.44
CA LEU A 215 7.33 0.36 15.24
C LEU A 215 8.82 0.61 15.54
N VAL A 216 9.10 1.35 16.59
CA VAL A 216 10.48 1.67 16.98
C VAL A 216 11.24 0.40 17.39
N GLU A 217 10.64 -0.45 18.21
CA GLU A 217 11.25 -1.71 18.66
C GLU A 217 11.63 -2.59 17.46
N MET A 218 10.73 -2.78 16.51
CA MET A 218 11.02 -3.57 15.30
C MET A 218 12.06 -2.91 14.38
N ALA A 219 12.11 -1.59 14.32
CA ALA A 219 13.09 -0.88 13.51
C ALA A 219 14.49 -0.99 14.09
N VAL A 220 14.65 -0.79 15.41
CA VAL A 220 15.96 -0.85 16.07
C VAL A 220 16.53 -2.27 16.11
N GLU A 221 15.70 -3.33 16.05
CA GLU A 221 16.16 -4.71 15.92
C GLU A 221 17.02 -4.97 14.67
N GLN A 222 16.93 -4.11 13.65
CA GLN A 222 17.65 -4.26 12.39
C GLN A 222 19.04 -3.60 12.39
N ASP A 223 19.37 -2.79 13.40
CA ASP A 223 20.65 -2.06 13.50
C ASP A 223 21.16 -2.07 14.93
N GLU A 224 22.37 -2.64 15.15
CA GLU A 224 22.96 -2.79 16.47
C GLU A 224 23.21 -1.45 17.18
N LYS A 225 23.56 -0.39 16.45
CA LYS A 225 23.80 0.95 17.03
C LYS A 225 22.50 1.61 17.45
N LEU A 226 21.44 1.46 16.64
CA LEU A 226 20.11 1.97 17.00
C LEU A 226 19.55 1.21 18.21
N MET A 227 19.79 -0.11 18.28
CA MET A 227 19.40 -0.92 19.44
C MET A 227 20.10 -0.45 20.70
N GLU A 228 21.43 -0.20 20.65
CA GLU A 228 22.18 0.31 21.80
C GLU A 228 21.69 1.70 22.25
N ALA A 229 21.44 2.60 21.30
CA ALA A 229 20.88 3.93 21.59
C ALA A 229 19.49 3.83 22.26
N TYR A 230 18.62 2.97 21.74
CA TYR A 230 17.30 2.73 22.31
C TYR A 230 17.36 2.19 23.74
N LEU A 231 18.23 1.22 24.01
CA LEU A 231 18.44 0.65 25.35
C LEU A 231 19.02 1.67 26.34
N ASN A 232 19.80 2.64 25.86
CA ASN A 232 20.32 3.75 26.66
C ASN A 232 19.27 4.84 26.92
N GLY A 233 18.09 4.75 26.33
CA GLY A 233 17.00 5.72 26.47
C GLY A 233 17.09 6.92 25.53
N ASP A 234 17.91 6.84 24.49
CA ASP A 234 17.98 7.87 23.47
C ASP A 234 16.73 7.87 22.59
N GLU A 235 16.30 9.05 22.17
CA GLU A 235 15.19 9.19 21.25
C GLU A 235 15.58 8.72 19.84
N ILE A 236 14.87 7.74 19.30
CA ILE A 236 15.06 7.27 17.94
C ILE A 236 14.35 8.23 16.97
N LYS A 237 15.15 8.89 16.14
CA LYS A 237 14.67 9.87 15.14
C LYS A 237 14.21 9.20 13.86
N GLU A 238 13.53 9.99 13.03
CA GLU A 238 12.97 9.60 11.72
C GLU A 238 14.05 9.21 10.68
N GLU A 239 15.28 9.68 10.85
CA GLU A 239 16.40 9.53 9.91
C GLU A 239 17.25 8.30 10.20
#